data_e82b88f466422fd0ab3a87782a7a3a8a
#
_entry.id   e82b88f466422fd0ab3a87782a7a3a8a
#
_cell.length_a   1.000
_cell.length_b   1.000
_cell.length_c   1.000
_cell.angle_alpha   90.00
_cell.angle_beta   90.00
_cell.angle_gamma   90.00
#
_symmetry.space_group_name_H-M   'P 1'
#
loop_
_entity.id
_entity.type
_entity.pdbx_description
1 polymer ?
#
loop_
_entity_poly.entity_id
_entity_poly.type
_entity_poly.pdbx_seq_one_letter_code
_entity_poly.pdbx_strand_id
1 'polypeptide(L)'
;MNKIAPARRTTATALFAVMIAALLVIAVLDFGPLIGIGVDSDAILTLMAALIFVFLHGAIALGPRHMIAFSLITVVISFSSEAIGVATGLVFGAYHYTDQLGPKLLGVPPMIQIGYLATGYASVMMGRIILSLLCPVTGWAVLAASLAGAFIMVSWDVAMDPYQSTVTGDWIWHDGGGYFGVPLHNYAGWFGTVFTFMLVYFVFASRHAEQPREDLMGDSTTFWSLPVVYYALIAIGIIIVPLVGGISLPYASPANYDGTPQALEASLSLVAIFVMGSPVVFALCRLLLDRRET
;
A
#
# COMPACT_ATOMS: atom_id res chain seq x y z
N MET A 1 -33.34 15.77 6.34
CA MET A 1 -31.98 16.36 6.53
C MET A 1 -31.72 16.51 8.02
N ASN A 2 -31.06 15.54 8.64
CA ASN A 2 -30.63 15.63 10.04
C ASN A 2 -29.49 16.64 10.12
N LYS A 3 -29.69 17.78 10.77
CA LYS A 3 -28.61 18.76 11.01
C LYS A 3 -27.58 18.12 11.96
N ILE A 4 -26.41 17.75 11.44
CA ILE A 4 -25.28 17.28 12.25
C ILE A 4 -24.99 18.36 13.32
N ALA A 5 -24.89 17.95 14.57
CA ALA A 5 -24.61 18.87 15.68
C ALA A 5 -23.26 19.62 15.43
N PRO A 6 -23.16 20.93 15.76
CA PRO A 6 -21.98 21.75 15.46
C PRO A 6 -20.65 21.12 15.92
N ALA A 7 -20.63 20.54 17.12
CA ALA A 7 -19.44 19.85 17.66
C ALA A 7 -18.97 18.67 16.79
N ARG A 8 -19.89 17.88 16.22
CA ARG A 8 -19.54 16.75 15.33
C ARG A 8 -18.98 17.23 13.99
N ARG A 9 -19.49 18.34 13.47
CA ARG A 9 -18.97 18.95 12.24
C ARG A 9 -17.54 19.45 12.43
N THR A 10 -17.22 20.06 13.57
CA THR A 10 -15.85 20.48 13.91
C THR A 10 -14.92 19.27 14.02
N THR A 11 -15.35 18.17 14.66
CA THR A 11 -14.56 16.93 14.76
C THR A 11 -14.29 16.33 13.39
N ALA A 12 -15.30 16.21 12.52
CA ALA A 12 -15.14 15.70 11.16
C ALA A 12 -14.13 16.53 10.36
N THR A 13 -14.23 17.86 10.42
CA THR A 13 -13.28 18.78 9.75
C THR A 13 -11.87 18.62 10.27
N ALA A 14 -11.68 18.49 11.60
CA ALA A 14 -10.37 18.29 12.20
C ALA A 14 -9.73 16.97 11.79
N LEU A 15 -10.47 15.86 11.83
CA LEU A 15 -9.98 14.55 11.38
C LEU A 15 -9.61 14.56 9.91
N PHE A 16 -10.43 15.18 9.07
CA PHE A 16 -10.14 15.34 7.65
C PHE A 16 -8.86 16.15 7.42
N ALA A 17 -8.69 17.25 8.14
CA ALA A 17 -7.47 18.07 8.05
C ALA A 17 -6.21 17.28 8.45
N VAL A 18 -6.28 16.44 9.49
CA VAL A 18 -5.16 15.57 9.89
C VAL A 18 -4.84 14.53 8.80
N MET A 19 -5.85 13.93 8.18
CA MET A 19 -5.62 12.98 7.08
C MET A 19 -4.95 13.65 5.87
N ILE A 20 -5.41 14.83 5.49
CA ILE A 20 -4.77 15.61 4.41
C ILE A 20 -3.34 16.01 4.80
N ALA A 21 -3.12 16.48 6.03
CA ALA A 21 -1.79 16.82 6.50
C ALA A 21 -0.83 15.61 6.45
N ALA A 22 -1.30 14.42 6.82
CA ALA A 22 -0.50 13.20 6.72
C ALA A 22 -0.10 12.89 5.26
N LEU A 23 -1.04 13.00 4.31
CA LEU A 23 -0.74 12.81 2.89
C LEU A 23 0.22 13.88 2.34
N LEU A 24 0.09 15.13 2.80
CA LEU A 24 1.02 16.20 2.42
C LEU A 24 2.42 15.95 3.00
N VAL A 25 2.53 15.45 4.24
CA VAL A 25 3.83 15.08 4.83
C VAL A 25 4.49 13.98 3.98
N ILE A 26 3.76 12.94 3.61
CA ILE A 26 4.26 11.89 2.71
C ILE A 26 4.75 12.51 1.39
N ALA A 27 3.93 13.33 0.75
CA ALA A 27 4.30 13.97 -0.52
C ALA A 27 5.54 14.88 -0.39
N VAL A 28 5.67 15.63 0.71
CA VAL A 28 6.82 16.52 0.93
C VAL A 28 8.09 15.72 1.21
N LEU A 29 8.02 14.64 2.02
CA LEU A 29 9.18 13.83 2.33
C LEU A 29 9.65 13.00 1.13
N ASP A 30 8.73 12.51 0.31
CA ASP A 30 9.05 11.67 -0.85
C ASP A 30 9.48 12.51 -2.08
N PHE A 31 8.84 13.67 -2.31
CA PHE A 31 9.07 14.48 -3.51
C PHE A 31 9.83 15.77 -3.27
N GLY A 32 9.85 16.28 -2.05
CA GLY A 32 10.54 17.53 -1.70
C GLY A 32 12.01 17.55 -2.12
N PRO A 33 12.80 16.52 -1.78
CA PRO A 33 14.20 16.41 -2.21
C PRO A 33 14.37 16.44 -3.73
N LEU A 34 13.43 15.84 -4.48
CA LEU A 34 13.46 15.75 -5.94
C LEU A 34 13.22 17.10 -6.64
N ILE A 35 12.50 18.02 -6.00
CA ILE A 35 12.16 19.34 -6.53
C ILE A 35 12.94 20.48 -5.84
N GLY A 36 13.99 20.13 -5.09
CA GLY A 36 14.89 21.11 -4.45
C GLY A 36 14.33 21.76 -3.19
N ILE A 37 13.26 21.21 -2.59
CA ILE A 37 12.85 21.59 -1.24
C ILE A 37 13.88 20.99 -0.29
N GLY A 38 14.54 21.82 0.51
CA GLY A 38 15.62 21.42 1.44
C GLY A 38 15.10 20.62 2.64
N VAL A 39 14.45 19.49 2.38
CA VAL A 39 13.96 18.51 3.37
C VAL A 39 14.61 17.19 3.01
N ASP A 40 15.24 16.55 3.98
CA ASP A 40 15.75 15.20 3.80
C ASP A 40 14.58 14.19 3.82
N SER A 41 14.63 13.20 2.93
CA SER A 41 13.68 12.09 2.97
C SER A 41 13.88 11.30 4.28
N ASP A 42 12.78 11.04 5.00
CA ASP A 42 12.79 10.27 6.24
C ASP A 42 11.74 9.16 6.16
N ALA A 43 12.22 7.94 5.92
CA ALA A 43 11.35 6.76 5.79
C ALA A 43 10.50 6.51 7.05
N ILE A 44 11.02 6.79 8.24
CA ILE A 44 10.27 6.61 9.50
C ILE A 44 9.12 7.60 9.57
N LEU A 45 9.38 8.88 9.28
CA LEU A 45 8.32 9.91 9.29
C LEU A 45 7.27 9.63 8.20
N THR A 46 7.68 9.20 7.00
CA THR A 46 6.77 8.79 5.94
C THR A 46 5.86 7.63 6.38
N LEU A 47 6.43 6.59 6.98
CA LEU A 47 5.68 5.45 7.50
C LEU A 47 4.74 5.84 8.65
N MET A 48 5.18 6.71 9.57
CA MET A 48 4.34 7.23 10.64
C MET A 48 3.16 8.04 10.11
N ALA A 49 3.38 8.91 9.12
CA ALA A 49 2.32 9.65 8.46
C ALA A 49 1.33 8.71 7.75
N ALA A 50 1.83 7.67 7.07
CA ALA A 50 0.99 6.65 6.45
C ALA A 50 0.13 5.91 7.48
N LEU A 51 0.69 5.53 8.64
CA LEU A 51 -0.08 4.90 9.72
C LEU A 51 -1.16 5.83 10.29
N ILE A 52 -0.83 7.10 10.53
CA ILE A 52 -1.82 8.10 10.99
C ILE A 52 -2.98 8.17 9.98
N PHE A 53 -2.67 8.31 8.70
CA PHE A 53 -3.68 8.32 7.64
C PHE A 53 -4.54 7.04 7.66
N VAL A 54 -3.90 5.87 7.61
CA VAL A 54 -4.56 4.57 7.53
C VAL A 54 -5.47 4.30 8.72
N PHE A 55 -5.00 4.58 9.94
CA PHE A 55 -5.81 4.34 11.14
C PHE A 55 -6.98 5.32 11.26
N LEU A 56 -6.78 6.61 10.95
CA LEU A 56 -7.88 7.58 10.99
C LEU A 56 -8.92 7.30 9.91
N HIS A 57 -8.50 7.14 8.67
CA HIS A 57 -9.41 6.84 7.57
C HIS A 57 -10.12 5.49 7.78
N GLY A 58 -9.36 4.46 8.19
CA GLY A 58 -9.89 3.13 8.43
C GLY A 58 -10.88 3.06 9.59
N ALA A 59 -10.63 3.79 10.68
CA ALA A 59 -11.57 3.87 11.81
C ALA A 59 -12.90 4.53 11.41
N ILE A 60 -12.88 5.44 10.43
CA ILE A 60 -14.11 6.08 9.90
C ILE A 60 -14.77 5.18 8.85
N ALA A 61 -13.99 4.65 7.90
CA ALA A 61 -14.50 3.89 6.75
C ALA A 61 -14.96 2.48 7.10
N LEU A 62 -14.24 1.80 7.99
CA LEU A 62 -14.52 0.40 8.38
C LEU A 62 -15.17 0.31 9.75
N GLY A 63 -14.98 1.31 10.59
CA GLY A 63 -15.23 1.26 12.03
C GLY A 63 -13.99 0.78 12.82
N PRO A 64 -13.86 1.20 14.10
CA PRO A 64 -12.66 0.92 14.91
C PRO A 64 -12.41 -0.57 15.10
N ARG A 65 -13.45 -1.37 15.33
CA ARG A 65 -13.34 -2.82 15.52
C ARG A 65 -12.79 -3.51 14.26
N HIS A 66 -13.30 -3.14 13.09
CA HIS A 66 -12.85 -3.69 11.82
C HIS A 66 -11.43 -3.24 11.48
N MET A 67 -11.08 -1.99 11.80
CA MET A 67 -9.70 -1.52 11.58
C MET A 67 -8.70 -2.28 12.44
N ILE A 68 -9.01 -2.54 13.71
CA ILE A 68 -8.19 -3.37 14.59
C ILE A 68 -8.08 -4.80 14.06
N ALA A 69 -9.21 -5.41 13.68
CA ALA A 69 -9.22 -6.77 13.13
C ALA A 69 -8.40 -6.86 11.83
N PHE A 70 -8.57 -5.91 10.91
CA PHE A 70 -7.78 -5.81 9.69
C PHE A 70 -6.28 -5.74 10.00
N SER A 71 -5.89 -4.87 10.92
CA SER A 71 -4.48 -4.70 11.31
C SER A 71 -3.88 -5.98 11.90
N LEU A 72 -4.59 -6.62 12.84
CA LEU A 72 -4.12 -7.86 13.46
C LEU A 72 -4.02 -9.01 12.46
N ILE A 73 -5.03 -9.20 11.62
CA ILE A 73 -5.05 -10.25 10.58
C ILE A 73 -3.92 -10.03 9.60
N THR A 74 -3.75 -8.80 9.11
CA THR A 74 -2.68 -8.44 8.17
C THR A 74 -1.32 -8.72 8.79
N VAL A 75 -1.02 -8.18 9.97
CA VAL A 75 0.28 -8.33 10.62
C VAL A 75 0.59 -9.79 10.95
N VAL A 76 -0.37 -10.55 11.48
CA VAL A 76 -0.13 -11.96 11.83
C VAL A 76 0.15 -12.80 10.59
N ILE A 77 -0.65 -12.66 9.55
CA ILE A 77 -0.49 -13.49 8.34
C ILE A 77 0.75 -13.08 7.56
N SER A 78 0.97 -11.77 7.33
CA SER A 78 2.14 -11.31 6.59
C SER A 78 3.44 -11.60 7.33
N PHE A 79 3.50 -11.33 8.65
CA PHE A 79 4.70 -11.65 9.44
C PHE A 79 5.00 -13.15 9.45
N SER A 80 3.98 -14.01 9.56
CA SER A 80 4.17 -15.46 9.50
C SER A 80 4.69 -15.90 8.14
N SER A 81 4.14 -15.35 7.04
CA SER A 81 4.60 -15.64 5.68
C SER A 81 6.05 -15.19 5.47
N GLU A 82 6.41 -14.00 5.95
CA GLU A 82 7.77 -13.47 5.88
C GLU A 82 8.75 -14.33 6.69
N ALA A 83 8.43 -14.64 7.95
CA ALA A 83 9.29 -15.44 8.81
C ALA A 83 9.51 -16.86 8.25
N ILE A 84 8.46 -17.49 7.72
CA ILE A 84 8.56 -18.78 7.02
C ILE A 84 9.37 -18.61 5.73
N GLY A 85 9.12 -17.53 4.96
CA GLY A 85 9.84 -17.23 3.72
C GLY A 85 11.34 -17.11 3.95
N VAL A 86 11.76 -16.26 4.89
CA VAL A 86 13.18 -16.06 5.24
C VAL A 86 13.83 -17.36 5.76
N ALA A 87 13.10 -18.14 6.58
CA ALA A 87 13.64 -19.35 7.16
C ALA A 87 13.76 -20.52 6.16
N THR A 88 12.91 -20.59 5.15
CA THR A 88 12.75 -21.79 4.31
C THR A 88 12.89 -21.55 2.81
N GLY A 89 12.71 -20.30 2.34
CA GLY A 89 12.62 -19.98 0.91
C GLY A 89 11.30 -20.43 0.24
N LEU A 90 10.36 -21.04 0.97
CA LEU A 90 9.18 -21.69 0.37
C LEU A 90 8.10 -20.69 -0.09
N VAL A 91 7.96 -19.54 0.58
CA VAL A 91 6.85 -18.61 0.30
C VAL A 91 7.19 -17.67 -0.87
N PHE A 92 8.36 -17.01 -0.80
CA PHE A 92 8.73 -15.97 -1.75
C PHE A 92 9.94 -16.36 -2.63
N GLY A 93 10.63 -17.44 -2.32
CA GLY A 93 11.96 -17.81 -2.81
C GLY A 93 13.01 -17.61 -1.73
N ALA A 94 14.27 -17.94 -2.03
CA ALA A 94 15.37 -17.83 -1.07
C ALA A 94 15.91 -16.38 -1.03
N TYR A 95 15.79 -15.71 0.10
CA TYR A 95 16.28 -14.34 0.31
C TYR A 95 16.61 -14.07 1.78
N HIS A 96 17.24 -12.95 2.03
CA HIS A 96 17.41 -12.40 3.37
C HIS A 96 17.33 -10.87 3.35
N TYR A 97 16.87 -10.27 4.43
CA TYR A 97 16.90 -8.83 4.66
C TYR A 97 18.29 -8.39 5.06
N THR A 98 18.79 -7.29 4.50
CA THR A 98 20.03 -6.63 4.93
C THR A 98 19.82 -5.84 6.22
N ASP A 99 20.87 -5.19 6.74
CA ASP A 99 20.75 -4.39 7.96
C ASP A 99 20.21 -2.96 7.72
N GLN A 100 19.94 -2.59 6.46
CA GLN A 100 19.45 -1.26 6.09
C GLN A 100 18.07 -0.96 6.70
N LEU A 101 17.22 -1.97 6.83
CA LEU A 101 15.87 -1.85 7.41
C LEU A 101 15.87 -1.98 8.95
N GLY A 102 17.04 -1.97 9.58
CA GLY A 102 17.20 -1.98 11.03
C GLY A 102 17.03 -3.35 11.70
N PRO A 103 16.64 -3.38 12.98
CA PRO A 103 16.56 -4.62 13.75
C PRO A 103 15.53 -5.59 13.19
N LYS A 104 15.80 -6.90 13.36
CA LYS A 104 14.98 -7.98 12.79
C LYS A 104 14.42 -8.88 13.89
N LEU A 105 13.17 -9.29 13.76
CA LEU A 105 12.54 -10.33 14.55
C LEU A 105 12.34 -11.55 13.65
N LEU A 106 12.90 -12.71 14.02
CA LEU A 106 12.91 -13.92 13.20
C LEU A 106 13.40 -13.68 11.75
N GLY A 107 14.40 -12.79 11.60
CA GLY A 107 14.96 -12.43 10.31
C GLY A 107 14.18 -11.35 9.53
N VAL A 108 13.02 -10.91 10.02
CA VAL A 108 12.12 -9.94 9.36
C VAL A 108 12.17 -8.58 10.07
N PRO A 109 12.46 -7.47 9.37
CA PRO A 109 12.37 -6.13 9.94
C PRO A 109 10.90 -5.76 10.24
N PRO A 110 10.57 -5.25 11.45
CA PRO A 110 9.20 -4.88 11.80
C PRO A 110 8.57 -3.82 10.88
N MET A 111 9.38 -2.96 10.26
CA MET A 111 8.88 -1.93 9.33
C MET A 111 8.22 -2.52 8.07
N ILE A 112 8.57 -3.74 7.67
CA ILE A 112 7.92 -4.46 6.58
C ILE A 112 6.42 -4.61 6.86
N GLN A 113 6.04 -4.85 8.13
CA GLN A 113 4.65 -4.99 8.52
C GLN A 113 3.85 -3.68 8.38
N ILE A 114 4.53 -2.54 8.53
CA ILE A 114 3.92 -1.22 8.29
C ILE A 114 3.60 -1.06 6.80
N GLY A 115 4.52 -1.47 5.93
CA GLY A 115 4.30 -1.51 4.48
C GLY A 115 3.10 -2.38 4.11
N TYR A 116 3.03 -3.62 4.62
CA TYR A 116 1.88 -4.51 4.42
C TYR A 116 0.56 -3.88 4.88
N LEU A 117 0.56 -3.25 6.06
CA LEU A 117 -0.65 -2.66 6.61
C LEU A 117 -1.11 -1.44 5.80
N ALA A 118 -0.19 -0.53 5.48
CA ALA A 118 -0.54 0.72 4.81
C ALA A 118 -0.96 0.50 3.35
N THR A 119 -0.16 -0.24 2.57
CA THR A 119 -0.47 -0.54 1.16
C THR A 119 -1.63 -1.52 1.04
N GLY A 120 -1.71 -2.51 1.95
CA GLY A 120 -2.83 -3.45 2.02
C GLY A 120 -4.16 -2.75 2.31
N TYR A 121 -4.18 -1.79 3.23
CA TYR A 121 -5.35 -0.97 3.50
C TYR A 121 -5.81 -0.19 2.26
N ALA A 122 -4.90 0.53 1.60
CA ALA A 122 -5.22 1.27 0.39
C ALA A 122 -5.77 0.34 -0.71
N SER A 123 -5.15 -0.83 -0.89
CA SER A 123 -5.56 -1.84 -1.87
C SER A 123 -6.96 -2.40 -1.59
N VAL A 124 -7.30 -2.67 -0.30
CA VAL A 124 -8.65 -3.05 0.12
C VAL A 124 -9.66 -1.97 -0.23
N MET A 125 -9.37 -0.70 0.10
CA MET A 125 -10.27 0.41 -0.19
C MET A 125 -10.48 0.60 -1.69
N MET A 126 -9.40 0.59 -2.47
CA MET A 126 -9.48 0.72 -3.94
C MET A 126 -10.26 -0.43 -4.58
N GLY A 127 -10.01 -1.67 -4.16
CA GLY A 127 -10.77 -2.84 -4.64
C GLY A 127 -12.27 -2.71 -4.36
N ARG A 128 -12.64 -2.25 -3.17
CA ARG A 128 -14.05 -1.98 -2.80
C ARG A 128 -14.68 -0.86 -3.62
N ILE A 129 -13.94 0.22 -3.88
CA ILE A 129 -14.40 1.33 -4.72
C ILE A 129 -14.65 0.83 -6.15
N ILE A 130 -13.68 0.18 -6.77
CA ILE A 130 -13.77 -0.33 -8.15
C ILE A 130 -14.96 -1.28 -8.32
N LEU A 131 -15.20 -2.15 -7.34
CA LEU A 131 -16.28 -3.12 -7.35
C LEU A 131 -17.62 -2.56 -6.81
N SER A 132 -17.68 -1.29 -6.43
CA SER A 132 -18.87 -0.66 -5.79
C SER A 132 -19.32 -1.38 -4.51
N LEU A 133 -18.38 -1.86 -3.72
CA LEU A 133 -18.61 -2.63 -2.49
C LEU A 133 -18.30 -1.81 -1.23
N LEU A 134 -18.76 -0.57 -1.18
CA LEU A 134 -18.58 0.31 0.01
C LEU A 134 -19.50 -0.08 1.19
N CYS A 135 -20.55 -0.88 0.92
CA CYS A 135 -21.39 -1.52 1.93
C CYS A 135 -20.73 -2.78 2.50
N PRO A 136 -21.31 -3.42 3.55
CA PRO A 136 -20.84 -4.71 4.04
C PRO A 136 -20.74 -5.75 2.93
N VAL A 137 -19.57 -6.40 2.83
CA VAL A 137 -19.25 -7.36 1.77
C VAL A 137 -19.66 -8.76 2.21
N THR A 138 -20.51 -9.44 1.44
CA THR A 138 -21.01 -10.78 1.75
C THR A 138 -21.03 -11.70 0.53
N GLY A 139 -21.14 -12.99 0.75
CA GLY A 139 -21.24 -13.98 -0.34
C GLY A 139 -20.05 -13.94 -1.30
N TRP A 140 -20.28 -14.01 -2.59
CA TRP A 140 -19.24 -13.98 -3.63
C TRP A 140 -18.46 -12.67 -3.68
N ALA A 141 -19.01 -11.57 -3.17
CA ALA A 141 -18.32 -10.30 -3.09
C ALA A 141 -17.10 -10.37 -2.13
N VAL A 142 -17.11 -11.25 -1.14
CA VAL A 142 -15.93 -11.52 -0.27
C VAL A 142 -14.75 -11.97 -1.11
N LEU A 143 -14.96 -12.95 -2.00
CA LEU A 143 -13.91 -13.45 -2.88
C LEU A 143 -13.47 -12.38 -3.89
N ALA A 144 -14.42 -11.68 -4.52
CA ALA A 144 -14.13 -10.64 -5.49
C ALA A 144 -13.32 -9.48 -4.89
N ALA A 145 -13.70 -9.00 -3.70
CA ALA A 145 -12.98 -7.95 -2.99
C ALA A 145 -11.56 -8.39 -2.57
N SER A 146 -11.42 -9.65 -2.11
CA SER A 146 -10.11 -10.21 -1.75
C SER A 146 -9.19 -10.32 -2.97
N LEU A 147 -9.70 -10.79 -4.09
CA LEU A 147 -8.94 -10.88 -5.35
C LEU A 147 -8.54 -9.48 -5.86
N ALA A 148 -9.49 -8.55 -5.94
CA ALA A 148 -9.20 -7.19 -6.42
C ALA A 148 -8.13 -6.51 -5.56
N GLY A 149 -8.26 -6.57 -4.24
CA GLY A 149 -7.27 -6.02 -3.33
C GLY A 149 -5.90 -6.70 -3.47
N ALA A 150 -5.86 -8.03 -3.62
CA ALA A 150 -4.60 -8.76 -3.81
C ALA A 150 -3.90 -8.36 -5.12
N PHE A 151 -4.61 -8.27 -6.23
CA PHE A 151 -4.03 -7.79 -7.49
C PHE A 151 -3.51 -6.35 -7.39
N ILE A 152 -4.24 -5.45 -6.73
CA ILE A 152 -3.83 -4.05 -6.54
C ILE A 152 -2.54 -3.98 -5.70
N MET A 153 -2.45 -4.76 -4.61
CA MET A 153 -1.26 -4.75 -3.77
C MET A 153 -0.06 -5.37 -4.47
N VAL A 154 -0.24 -6.48 -5.20
CA VAL A 154 0.84 -7.10 -5.98
C VAL A 154 1.29 -6.19 -7.14
N SER A 155 0.40 -5.37 -7.70
CA SER A 155 0.80 -4.34 -8.68
C SER A 155 1.85 -3.38 -8.12
N TRP A 156 1.77 -3.05 -6.83
CA TRP A 156 2.81 -2.27 -6.15
C TRP A 156 4.10 -3.07 -5.97
N ASP A 157 4.00 -4.32 -5.53
CA ASP A 157 5.16 -5.19 -5.32
C ASP A 157 5.97 -5.40 -6.63
N VAL A 158 5.27 -5.59 -7.75
CA VAL A 158 5.90 -5.71 -9.10
C VAL A 158 6.76 -4.48 -9.45
N ALA A 159 6.38 -3.29 -9.01
CA ALA A 159 7.15 -2.08 -9.24
C ALA A 159 8.20 -1.81 -8.16
N MET A 160 7.91 -2.19 -6.91
CA MET A 160 8.72 -1.85 -5.75
C MET A 160 9.86 -2.85 -5.51
N ASP A 161 9.61 -4.15 -5.56
CA ASP A 161 10.59 -5.18 -5.19
C ASP A 161 11.89 -5.10 -6.02
N PRO A 162 11.86 -4.97 -7.37
CA PRO A 162 13.10 -4.82 -8.12
C PRO A 162 13.91 -3.58 -7.71
N TYR A 163 13.25 -2.49 -7.34
CA TYR A 163 13.95 -1.30 -6.87
C TYR A 163 14.60 -1.55 -5.51
N GLN A 164 13.85 -2.05 -4.55
CA GLN A 164 14.34 -2.28 -3.19
C GLN A 164 15.39 -3.39 -3.10
N SER A 165 15.24 -4.46 -3.86
CA SER A 165 16.21 -5.56 -3.83
C SER A 165 17.45 -5.29 -4.69
N THR A 166 17.27 -4.64 -5.86
CA THR A 166 18.33 -4.51 -6.87
C THR A 166 19.04 -3.15 -6.81
N VAL A 167 18.32 -2.06 -6.46
CA VAL A 167 18.91 -0.72 -6.38
C VAL A 167 19.32 -0.38 -4.94
N THR A 168 18.39 -0.45 -3.98
CA THR A 168 18.69 -0.09 -2.58
C THR A 168 19.36 -1.22 -1.80
N GLY A 169 19.07 -2.48 -2.14
CA GLY A 169 19.65 -3.63 -1.43
C GLY A 169 19.06 -3.86 -0.05
N ASP A 170 17.80 -3.57 0.15
CA ASP A 170 17.10 -3.78 1.42
C ASP A 170 16.92 -5.27 1.74
N TRP A 171 16.82 -6.09 0.70
CA TRP A 171 16.94 -7.55 0.74
C TRP A 171 17.65 -8.09 -0.50
N ILE A 172 18.15 -9.29 -0.38
CA ILE A 172 18.95 -9.93 -1.44
C ILE A 172 18.35 -11.29 -1.78
N TRP A 173 18.01 -11.47 -3.05
CA TRP A 173 17.58 -12.76 -3.61
C TRP A 173 18.79 -13.64 -3.88
N HIS A 174 18.86 -14.85 -3.26
CA HIS A 174 20.03 -15.72 -3.36
C HIS A 174 20.19 -16.32 -4.75
N ASP A 175 19.07 -16.75 -5.34
CA ASP A 175 19.07 -17.42 -6.65
C ASP A 175 18.80 -16.44 -7.80
N GLY A 176 18.49 -15.17 -7.47
CA GLY A 176 18.03 -14.18 -8.44
C GLY A 176 16.73 -14.58 -9.13
N GLY A 177 16.40 -13.89 -10.22
CA GLY A 177 15.19 -14.17 -10.99
C GLY A 177 15.13 -13.44 -12.32
N GLY A 178 14.24 -13.90 -13.19
CA GLY A 178 14.08 -13.37 -14.56
C GLY A 178 13.46 -11.97 -14.64
N TYR A 179 12.90 -11.44 -13.55
CA TYR A 179 12.32 -10.10 -13.52
C TYR A 179 13.19 -9.16 -12.70
N PHE A 180 14.17 -8.54 -13.36
CA PHE A 180 15.12 -7.60 -12.74
C PHE A 180 15.84 -8.16 -11.48
N GLY A 181 16.16 -9.45 -11.49
CA GLY A 181 16.79 -10.12 -10.36
C GLY A 181 15.82 -10.72 -9.34
N VAL A 182 14.53 -10.46 -9.47
CA VAL A 182 13.48 -10.97 -8.58
C VAL A 182 12.90 -12.29 -9.12
N PRO A 183 12.77 -13.35 -8.29
CA PRO A 183 12.17 -14.61 -8.72
C PRO A 183 10.65 -14.47 -8.93
N LEU A 184 10.12 -15.07 -9.98
CA LEU A 184 8.65 -15.06 -10.24
C LEU A 184 7.86 -15.71 -9.09
N HIS A 185 8.48 -16.63 -8.35
CA HIS A 185 7.92 -17.23 -7.15
C HIS A 185 7.55 -16.18 -6.09
N ASN A 186 8.33 -15.10 -5.97
CA ASN A 186 8.01 -13.99 -5.06
C ASN A 186 6.60 -13.45 -5.29
N TYR A 187 6.24 -13.15 -6.52
CA TYR A 187 4.93 -12.56 -6.84
C TYR A 187 3.78 -13.52 -6.58
N ALA A 188 3.98 -14.82 -6.77
CA ALA A 188 3.00 -15.84 -6.39
C ALA A 188 2.83 -15.91 -4.86
N GLY A 189 3.93 -15.85 -4.12
CA GLY A 189 3.96 -15.81 -2.66
C GLY A 189 3.28 -14.56 -2.11
N TRP A 190 3.59 -13.39 -2.69
CA TRP A 190 2.93 -12.12 -2.36
C TRP A 190 1.42 -12.20 -2.60
N PHE A 191 1.02 -12.65 -3.79
CA PHE A 191 -0.40 -12.82 -4.10
C PHE A 191 -1.10 -13.76 -3.11
N GLY A 192 -0.51 -14.90 -2.80
CA GLY A 192 -1.06 -15.86 -1.84
C GLY A 192 -1.17 -15.28 -0.42
N THR A 193 -0.15 -14.60 0.06
CA THR A 193 -0.12 -13.95 1.37
C THR A 193 -1.18 -12.85 1.47
N VAL A 194 -1.20 -11.94 0.49
CA VAL A 194 -2.14 -10.81 0.46
C VAL A 194 -3.57 -11.29 0.31
N PHE A 195 -3.82 -12.19 -0.62
CA PHE A 195 -5.14 -12.79 -0.80
C PHE A 195 -5.64 -13.46 0.47
N THR A 196 -4.77 -14.17 1.19
CA THR A 196 -5.12 -14.88 2.41
C THR A 196 -5.54 -13.92 3.52
N PHE A 197 -4.76 -12.87 3.82
CA PHE A 197 -5.17 -11.94 4.88
C PHE A 197 -6.41 -11.13 4.49
N MET A 198 -6.57 -10.76 3.23
CA MET A 198 -7.77 -10.07 2.76
C MET A 198 -9.02 -10.98 2.85
N LEU A 199 -8.90 -12.24 2.44
CA LEU A 199 -9.99 -13.21 2.53
C LEU A 199 -10.41 -13.43 3.99
N VAL A 200 -9.45 -13.66 4.89
CA VAL A 200 -9.73 -13.82 6.33
C VAL A 200 -10.41 -12.57 6.90
N TYR A 201 -9.92 -11.37 6.54
CA TYR A 201 -10.53 -10.13 6.96
C TYR A 201 -11.97 -9.98 6.42
N PHE A 202 -12.21 -10.21 5.13
CA PHE A 202 -13.56 -10.06 4.57
C PHE A 202 -14.54 -11.13 5.07
N VAL A 203 -14.07 -12.35 5.37
CA VAL A 203 -14.87 -13.36 6.05
C VAL A 203 -15.23 -12.90 7.47
N PHE A 204 -14.29 -12.30 8.21
CA PHE A 204 -14.58 -11.70 9.51
C PHE A 204 -15.61 -10.56 9.36
N ALA A 205 -15.38 -9.63 8.43
CA ALA A 205 -16.25 -8.48 8.21
C ALA A 205 -17.66 -8.87 7.78
N SER A 206 -17.82 -9.93 6.99
CA SER A 206 -19.14 -10.43 6.57
C SER A 206 -20.00 -10.96 7.72
N ARG A 207 -19.36 -11.37 8.81
CA ARG A 207 -20.04 -11.93 10.01
C ARG A 207 -20.25 -10.91 11.13
N HIS A 208 -19.53 -9.79 11.07
CA HIS A 208 -19.50 -8.79 12.14
C HIS A 208 -19.75 -7.40 11.53
N ALA A 209 -20.93 -7.20 10.93
CA ALA A 209 -21.22 -5.95 10.24
C ALA A 209 -21.02 -4.73 11.15
N GLU A 210 -20.22 -3.79 10.69
CA GLU A 210 -20.05 -2.48 11.26
C GLU A 210 -20.32 -1.45 10.16
N GLN A 211 -20.99 -0.35 10.51
CA GLN A 211 -21.31 0.69 9.53
C GLN A 211 -20.22 1.76 9.51
N PRO A 212 -19.92 2.30 8.33
CA PRO A 212 -19.06 3.46 8.22
C PRO A 212 -19.60 4.64 9.07
N ARG A 213 -18.70 5.44 9.58
CA ARG A 213 -19.03 6.63 10.37
C ARG A 213 -19.34 7.80 9.44
N GLU A 214 -20.48 7.74 8.75
CA GLU A 214 -20.91 8.75 7.78
C GLU A 214 -20.94 10.16 8.36
N ASP A 215 -21.23 10.29 9.66
CA ASP A 215 -21.20 11.53 10.41
C ASP A 215 -19.83 12.21 10.47
N LEU A 216 -18.76 11.47 10.17
CA LEU A 216 -17.36 11.94 10.18
C LEU A 216 -16.72 12.01 8.79
N MET A 217 -17.37 11.56 7.73
CA MET A 217 -16.80 11.52 6.38
C MET A 217 -16.74 12.88 5.67
N GLY A 218 -17.62 13.80 6.01
CA GLY A 218 -17.74 15.07 5.28
C GLY A 218 -18.27 14.86 3.85
N ASP A 219 -17.55 15.37 2.84
CA ASP A 219 -17.84 15.05 1.43
C ASP A 219 -17.42 13.61 1.12
N SER A 220 -18.39 12.78 0.79
CA SER A 220 -18.21 11.34 0.59
C SER A 220 -17.23 11.04 -0.54
N THR A 221 -17.33 11.72 -1.68
CA THR A 221 -16.43 11.51 -2.82
C THR A 221 -14.99 11.84 -2.46
N THR A 222 -14.76 12.98 -1.82
CA THR A 222 -13.42 13.39 -1.38
C THR A 222 -12.87 12.42 -0.35
N PHE A 223 -13.67 12.00 0.63
CA PHE A 223 -13.24 11.03 1.64
C PHE A 223 -12.78 9.70 0.98
N TRP A 224 -13.61 9.12 0.13
CA TRP A 224 -13.27 7.86 -0.54
C TRP A 224 -12.12 7.99 -1.56
N SER A 225 -11.81 9.19 -2.05
CA SER A 225 -10.65 9.40 -2.92
C SER A 225 -9.30 9.35 -2.17
N LEU A 226 -9.26 9.57 -0.86
CA LEU A 226 -8.00 9.65 -0.10
C LEU A 226 -7.13 8.39 -0.16
N PRO A 227 -7.65 7.15 -0.03
CA PRO A 227 -6.84 5.95 -0.21
C PRO A 227 -6.29 5.81 -1.64
N VAL A 228 -7.05 6.30 -2.64
CA VAL A 228 -6.60 6.31 -4.04
C VAL A 228 -5.46 7.31 -4.21
N VAL A 229 -5.55 8.50 -3.59
CA VAL A 229 -4.48 9.51 -3.59
C VAL A 229 -3.23 8.95 -2.88
N TYR A 230 -3.38 8.29 -1.74
CA TYR A 230 -2.25 7.66 -1.05
C TYR A 230 -1.51 6.65 -1.94
N TYR A 231 -2.25 5.74 -2.58
CA TYR A 231 -1.65 4.76 -3.49
C TYR A 231 -1.04 5.42 -4.74
N ALA A 232 -1.67 6.47 -5.25
CA ALA A 232 -1.14 7.23 -6.38
C ALA A 232 0.17 7.96 -6.03
N LEU A 233 0.33 8.48 -4.81
CA LEU A 233 1.58 9.09 -4.36
C LEU A 233 2.74 8.09 -4.41
N ILE A 234 2.52 6.84 -3.98
CA ILE A 234 3.52 5.77 -4.08
C ILE A 234 3.90 5.52 -5.55
N ALA A 235 2.90 5.39 -6.44
CA ALA A 235 3.14 5.19 -7.87
C ALA A 235 3.91 6.35 -8.50
N ILE A 236 3.55 7.60 -8.16
CA ILE A 236 4.22 8.81 -8.64
C ILE A 236 5.68 8.84 -8.18
N GLY A 237 5.98 8.40 -6.95
CA GLY A 237 7.36 8.29 -6.45
C GLY A 237 8.22 7.44 -7.39
N ILE A 238 7.75 6.25 -7.75
CA ILE A 238 8.45 5.35 -8.67
C ILE A 238 8.62 5.97 -10.08
N ILE A 239 7.63 6.73 -10.55
CA ILE A 239 7.66 7.37 -11.88
C ILE A 239 8.66 8.52 -11.94
N ILE A 240 8.75 9.32 -10.86
CA ILE A 240 9.54 10.56 -10.86
C ILE A 240 11.04 10.29 -10.72
N VAL A 241 11.45 9.26 -9.99
CA VAL A 241 12.87 8.98 -9.70
C VAL A 241 13.76 9.02 -10.95
N PRO A 242 13.46 8.28 -12.04
CA PRO A 242 14.30 8.35 -13.24
C PRO A 242 14.18 9.68 -14.02
N LEU A 243 13.08 10.43 -13.87
CA LEU A 243 12.88 11.70 -14.57
C LEU A 243 13.73 12.83 -14.00
N VAL A 244 14.10 12.78 -12.72
CA VAL A 244 14.94 13.78 -12.06
C VAL A 244 16.42 13.39 -12.02
N GLY A 245 16.84 12.37 -12.77
CA GLY A 245 18.23 11.96 -12.91
C GLY A 245 18.67 10.82 -12.02
N GLY A 246 17.69 10.12 -11.41
CA GLY A 246 17.94 8.98 -10.54
C GLY A 246 18.55 9.38 -9.19
N ILE A 247 18.42 8.53 -8.20
CA ILE A 247 19.16 8.65 -6.94
C ILE A 247 20.49 7.95 -7.17
N SER A 248 21.62 8.67 -6.97
CA SER A 248 22.97 8.06 -6.97
C SER A 248 23.15 7.23 -5.70
N LEU A 249 22.35 6.19 -5.53
CA LEU A 249 22.57 5.21 -4.48
C LEU A 249 23.66 4.25 -4.89
N PRO A 250 24.47 3.73 -3.96
CA PRO A 250 25.38 2.64 -4.26
C PRO A 250 24.54 1.45 -4.75
N TYR A 251 24.69 1.14 -6.03
CA TYR A 251 23.99 0.04 -6.68
C TYR A 251 24.39 -1.30 -6.03
N ALA A 252 23.46 -1.91 -5.36
CA ALA A 252 23.62 -3.27 -4.89
C ALA A 252 23.40 -4.22 -6.07
N SER A 253 24.42 -4.31 -6.97
CA SER A 253 24.33 -5.20 -8.13
C SER A 253 24.04 -6.63 -7.66
N PRO A 254 22.83 -7.15 -7.88
CA PRO A 254 22.55 -8.54 -7.57
C PRO A 254 23.34 -9.42 -8.54
N ALA A 255 23.73 -10.60 -8.10
CA ALA A 255 24.54 -11.55 -8.89
C ALA A 255 23.88 -11.96 -10.23
N ASN A 256 22.65 -11.54 -10.50
CA ASN A 256 21.82 -12.05 -11.61
C ASN A 256 21.07 -10.95 -12.39
N TYR A 257 21.52 -9.68 -12.33
CA TYR A 257 20.97 -8.61 -13.16
C TYR A 257 22.09 -7.84 -13.87
N ASP A 258 22.18 -7.99 -15.19
CA ASP A 258 23.22 -7.38 -16.04
C ASP A 258 22.85 -5.97 -16.55
N GLY A 259 21.66 -5.46 -16.18
CA GLY A 259 21.18 -4.15 -16.61
C GLY A 259 21.77 -2.98 -15.81
N THR A 260 21.56 -1.77 -16.31
CA THR A 260 21.93 -0.55 -15.57
C THR A 260 20.78 -0.12 -14.62
N PRO A 261 21.10 0.57 -13.51
CA PRO A 261 20.08 1.15 -12.63
C PRO A 261 19.08 2.02 -13.39
N GLN A 262 19.54 2.84 -14.33
CA GLN A 262 18.71 3.73 -15.13
C GLN A 262 17.72 2.96 -16.02
N ALA A 263 18.14 1.86 -16.63
CA ALA A 263 17.27 1.01 -17.45
C ALA A 263 16.20 0.32 -16.59
N LEU A 264 16.57 -0.10 -15.38
CA LEU A 264 15.64 -0.67 -14.42
C LEU A 264 14.61 0.38 -13.97
N GLU A 265 15.04 1.54 -13.50
CA GLU A 265 14.18 2.64 -13.06
C GLU A 265 13.20 3.07 -14.16
N ALA A 266 13.68 3.23 -15.40
CA ALA A 266 12.81 3.55 -16.55
C ALA A 266 11.75 2.47 -16.81
N SER A 267 12.13 1.19 -16.68
CA SER A 267 11.20 0.08 -16.83
C SER A 267 10.16 0.05 -15.71
N LEU A 268 10.58 0.28 -14.46
CA LEU A 268 9.67 0.34 -13.31
C LEU A 268 8.72 1.53 -13.39
N SER A 269 9.14 2.66 -14.00
CA SER A 269 8.24 3.77 -14.27
C SER A 269 7.10 3.37 -15.21
N LEU A 270 7.39 2.59 -16.27
CA LEU A 270 6.33 2.06 -17.15
C LEU A 270 5.40 1.10 -16.39
N VAL A 271 5.94 0.25 -15.53
CA VAL A 271 5.14 -0.62 -14.66
C VAL A 271 4.26 0.22 -13.72
N ALA A 272 4.82 1.23 -13.08
CA ALA A 272 4.05 2.10 -12.19
C ALA A 272 2.93 2.85 -12.93
N ILE A 273 3.18 3.36 -14.14
CA ILE A 273 2.17 4.04 -14.96
C ILE A 273 1.02 3.09 -15.35
N PHE A 274 1.35 1.92 -15.88
CA PHE A 274 0.32 1.07 -16.50
C PHE A 274 -0.22 0.00 -15.53
N VAL A 275 0.58 -0.52 -14.62
CA VAL A 275 0.15 -1.57 -13.69
C VAL A 275 -0.43 -0.95 -12.41
N MET A 276 0.30 -0.02 -11.75
CA MET A 276 -0.23 0.68 -10.57
C MET A 276 -1.23 1.79 -10.93
N GLY A 277 -1.01 2.51 -12.04
CA GLY A 277 -1.89 3.57 -12.50
C GLY A 277 -3.27 3.09 -12.93
N SER A 278 -3.39 1.87 -13.47
CA SER A 278 -4.68 1.31 -13.88
C SER A 278 -5.73 1.27 -12.76
N PRO A 279 -5.47 0.67 -11.59
CA PRO A 279 -6.43 0.66 -10.50
C PRO A 279 -6.70 2.08 -9.94
N VAL A 280 -5.73 3.00 -9.99
CA VAL A 280 -5.95 4.41 -9.63
C VAL A 280 -6.99 5.04 -10.54
N VAL A 281 -6.81 4.92 -11.87
CA VAL A 281 -7.74 5.47 -12.86
C VAL A 281 -9.12 4.85 -12.71
N PHE A 282 -9.21 3.51 -12.57
CA PHE A 282 -10.50 2.84 -12.43
C PHE A 282 -11.24 3.25 -11.15
N ALA A 283 -10.54 3.38 -10.03
CA ALA A 283 -11.13 3.84 -8.78
C ALA A 283 -11.63 5.30 -8.88
N LEU A 284 -10.84 6.20 -9.48
CA LEU A 284 -11.27 7.59 -9.69
C LEU A 284 -12.46 7.69 -10.64
N CYS A 285 -12.42 6.97 -11.77
CA CYS A 285 -13.54 6.93 -12.70
C CYS A 285 -14.83 6.45 -12.01
N ARG A 286 -14.73 5.41 -11.18
CA ARG A 286 -15.89 4.89 -10.43
C ARG A 286 -16.47 5.94 -9.48
N LEU A 287 -15.63 6.61 -8.69
CA LEU A 287 -16.06 7.67 -7.77
C LEU A 287 -16.72 8.86 -8.50
N LEU A 288 -16.23 9.21 -9.70
CA LEU A 288 -16.82 10.27 -10.51
C LEU A 288 -18.15 9.89 -11.16
N LEU A 289 -18.34 8.62 -11.51
CA LEU A 289 -19.61 8.11 -12.04
C LEU A 289 -20.68 8.08 -10.94
N ASP A 290 -20.35 7.56 -9.75
CA ASP A 290 -21.27 7.51 -8.61
C ASP A 290 -21.74 8.91 -8.18
N ARG A 291 -20.88 9.93 -8.30
CA ARG A 291 -21.25 11.32 -7.99
C ARG A 291 -22.31 11.90 -8.91
N ARG A 292 -22.48 11.37 -10.12
CA ARG A 292 -23.49 11.87 -11.09
C ARG A 292 -24.89 11.28 -10.86
N GLU A 293 -24.97 10.21 -10.08
CA GLU A 293 -26.22 9.52 -9.78
C GLU A 293 -26.87 10.00 -8.47
N THR A 294 -26.15 10.81 -7.68
CA THR A 294 -26.62 11.45 -6.43
C THR A 294 -27.00 12.92 -6.65
#